data_06b2b15bb50aa37d2f9250b91fdc838b
#
_entry.id   06b2b15bb50aa37d2f9250b91fdc838b
#
_cell.length_a   1.000
_cell.length_b   1.000
_cell.length_c   1.000
_cell.angle_alpha   90.00
_cell.angle_beta   90.00
_cell.angle_gamma   90.00
#
_symmetry.space_group_name_H-M   'P 1'
#
loop_
_entity.id
_entity.type
_entity.pdbx_description
1 polymer ?
#
loop_
_entity_poly.entity_id
_entity_poly.type
_entity_poly.pdbx_seq_one_letter_code
_entity_poly.pdbx_strand_id
1 'polypeptide(L)'
;MKVVILCGGMGTRLREETEFRPKSMVKIGTKPILWHIMKHYAHYGFNEFVLCLGYKGEVIKEYFYHYMLHSNDVTVKLGQDRKITIHENNQVEDWEITMVDTGENTLKGARIHKIQKYIDDDFMVTYGDGVSDVNMNSLLDFHKKHGKIGTVTGVSPRSSYGQIKSKNGRVLGFIEKPKIEEGMINGGFF
;
A
#
# COMPACT_ATOMS: atom_id res chain seq x y z
N MET A 1 -2.93 16.78 2.09
CA MET A 1 -3.97 15.69 2.14
C MET A 1 -3.28 14.41 2.51
N LYS A 2 -3.73 13.73 3.54
CA LYS A 2 -3.11 12.52 4.07
C LYS A 2 -3.52 11.27 3.30
N VAL A 3 -2.61 10.31 3.22
CA VAL A 3 -2.85 8.98 2.61
C VAL A 3 -2.84 7.94 3.72
N VAL A 4 -3.98 7.29 3.92
CA VAL A 4 -4.15 6.21 4.88
C VAL A 4 -3.84 4.87 4.21
N ILE A 5 -2.92 4.09 4.77
CA ILE A 5 -2.55 2.78 4.23
C ILE A 5 -2.88 1.69 5.24
N LEU A 6 -3.72 0.74 4.83
CA LEU A 6 -4.16 -0.38 5.67
C LEU A 6 -3.13 -1.51 5.63
N CYS A 7 -2.26 -1.58 6.65
CA CYS A 7 -1.14 -2.54 6.74
C CYS A 7 -1.36 -3.66 7.78
N GLY A 8 -2.53 -3.73 8.41
CA GLY A 8 -2.74 -4.60 9.58
C GLY A 8 -3.23 -6.03 9.29
N GLY A 9 -3.32 -6.47 8.03
CA GLY A 9 -3.82 -7.79 7.67
C GLY A 9 -2.79 -8.91 7.87
N MET A 10 -3.24 -10.12 8.27
CA MET A 10 -2.38 -11.28 8.50
C MET A 10 -1.78 -11.90 7.22
N GLY A 11 -2.29 -11.58 6.03
CA GLY A 11 -1.73 -12.04 4.75
C GLY A 11 -1.77 -13.55 4.51
N THR A 12 -2.75 -14.26 5.06
CA THR A 12 -2.83 -15.74 5.12
C THR A 12 -2.68 -16.49 3.78
N ARG A 13 -2.81 -15.80 2.65
CA ARG A 13 -2.65 -16.40 1.30
C ARG A 13 -1.17 -16.57 0.87
N LEU A 14 -0.23 -15.88 1.52
CA LEU A 14 1.21 -15.94 1.24
C LEU A 14 1.95 -16.45 2.48
N ARG A 15 1.59 -17.63 2.98
CA ARG A 15 2.04 -18.17 4.27
C ARG A 15 3.56 -18.13 4.46
N GLU A 16 4.33 -18.56 3.47
CA GLU A 16 5.80 -18.64 3.57
C GLU A 16 6.47 -17.29 3.80
N GLU A 17 5.98 -16.24 3.13
CA GLU A 17 6.53 -14.88 3.26
C GLU A 17 5.96 -14.11 4.47
N THR A 18 4.70 -14.39 4.84
CA THR A 18 4.02 -13.65 5.90
C THR A 18 4.22 -14.23 7.30
N GLU A 19 4.90 -15.36 7.42
CA GLU A 19 5.31 -15.91 8.71
C GLU A 19 6.28 -14.99 9.46
N PHE A 20 7.16 -14.28 8.76
CA PHE A 20 8.19 -13.44 9.38
C PHE A 20 7.95 -11.95 9.25
N ARG A 21 7.09 -11.50 8.33
CA ARG A 21 6.83 -10.08 8.06
C ARG A 21 5.39 -9.85 7.60
N PRO A 22 4.79 -8.66 7.81
CA PRO A 22 3.48 -8.36 7.24
C PRO A 22 3.58 -8.29 5.71
N LYS A 23 2.49 -8.58 5.00
CA LYS A 23 2.44 -8.64 3.53
C LYS A 23 2.95 -7.36 2.86
N SER A 24 2.69 -6.20 3.47
CA SER A 24 3.17 -4.89 3.01
C SER A 24 4.71 -4.75 3.04
N MET A 25 5.40 -5.62 3.79
CA MET A 25 6.86 -5.65 3.87
C MET A 25 7.52 -6.70 2.97
N VAL A 26 6.75 -7.41 2.16
CA VAL A 26 7.30 -8.27 1.09
C VAL A 26 8.00 -7.37 0.07
N LYS A 27 9.24 -7.74 -0.29
CA LYS A 27 10.07 -6.90 -1.16
C LYS A 27 9.75 -7.11 -2.64
N ILE A 28 9.74 -6.01 -3.40
CA ILE A 28 9.83 -5.97 -4.85
C ILE A 28 11.17 -5.32 -5.17
N GLY A 29 12.11 -6.10 -5.66
CA GLY A 29 13.50 -5.65 -5.77
C GLY A 29 14.12 -5.42 -4.39
N THR A 30 14.65 -4.24 -4.13
CA THR A 30 15.32 -3.89 -2.87
C THR A 30 14.40 -3.28 -1.81
N LYS A 31 13.21 -2.82 -2.20
CA LYS A 31 12.27 -2.09 -1.33
C LYS A 31 10.97 -2.87 -1.09
N PRO A 32 10.30 -2.72 0.07
CA PRO A 32 9.01 -3.38 0.33
C PRO A 32 7.88 -2.81 -0.54
N ILE A 33 6.83 -3.60 -0.76
CA ILE A 33 5.62 -3.15 -1.49
C ILE A 33 5.09 -1.83 -0.93
N LEU A 34 5.06 -1.69 0.40
CA LEU A 34 4.62 -0.48 1.07
C LEU A 34 5.37 0.77 0.60
N TRP A 35 6.70 0.67 0.44
CA TRP A 35 7.51 1.77 -0.07
C TRP A 35 7.10 2.16 -1.50
N HIS A 36 6.84 1.18 -2.38
CA HIS A 36 6.41 1.44 -3.76
C HIS A 36 5.04 2.12 -3.81
N ILE A 37 4.10 1.72 -2.93
CA ILE A 37 2.81 2.37 -2.79
C ILE A 37 2.99 3.84 -2.37
N MET A 38 3.78 4.09 -1.33
CA MET A 38 4.05 5.44 -0.83
C MET A 38 4.74 6.29 -1.91
N LYS A 39 5.72 5.71 -2.64
CA LYS A 39 6.42 6.39 -3.74
C LYS A 39 5.48 6.79 -4.87
N HIS A 40 4.47 5.95 -5.17
CA HIS A 40 3.45 6.25 -6.15
C HIS A 40 2.61 7.48 -5.74
N TYR A 41 2.15 7.55 -4.50
CA TYR A 41 1.44 8.72 -3.98
C TYR A 41 2.31 9.98 -3.95
N ALA A 42 3.57 9.83 -3.51
CA ALA A 42 4.54 10.93 -3.43
C ALA A 42 4.86 11.52 -4.81
N HIS A 43 4.84 10.71 -5.88
CA HIS A 43 4.98 11.20 -7.26
C HIS A 43 3.90 12.25 -7.63
N TYR A 44 2.73 12.18 -7.02
CA TYR A 44 1.64 13.15 -7.18
C TYR A 44 1.61 14.24 -6.10
N GLY A 45 2.64 14.32 -5.25
CA GLY A 45 2.77 15.34 -4.20
C GLY A 45 2.10 14.98 -2.86
N PHE A 46 1.63 13.74 -2.68
CA PHE A 46 1.06 13.27 -1.42
C PHE A 46 2.14 12.60 -0.57
N ASN A 47 2.74 13.35 0.35
CA ASN A 47 3.91 12.95 1.16
C ASN A 47 3.59 12.68 2.64
N GLU A 48 2.33 12.84 3.07
CA GLU A 48 1.87 12.60 4.43
C GLU A 48 1.12 11.27 4.52
N PHE A 49 1.63 10.33 5.29
CA PHE A 49 1.10 8.96 5.38
C PHE A 49 0.66 8.61 6.79
N VAL A 50 -0.49 7.94 6.90
CA VAL A 50 -0.95 7.32 8.15
C VAL A 50 -1.06 5.81 7.93
N LEU A 51 -0.17 5.05 8.55
CA LEU A 51 -0.12 3.59 8.43
C LEU A 51 -0.93 2.94 9.54
N CYS A 52 -2.02 2.24 9.17
CA CYS A 52 -2.83 1.46 10.11
C CYS A 52 -2.19 0.10 10.33
N LEU A 53 -1.42 -0.04 11.41
CA LEU A 53 -0.70 -1.26 11.75
C LEU A 53 -1.60 -2.29 12.46
N GLY A 54 -1.15 -3.53 12.46
CA GLY A 54 -1.75 -4.67 13.15
C GLY A 54 -0.74 -5.81 13.19
N TYR A 55 -1.03 -6.93 12.55
CA TYR A 55 -0.12 -8.09 12.52
C TYR A 55 1.30 -7.69 12.16
N LYS A 56 2.26 -7.98 13.06
CA LYS A 56 3.69 -7.65 12.91
C LYS A 56 3.97 -6.19 12.56
N GLY A 57 3.20 -5.27 13.13
CA GLY A 57 3.35 -3.83 12.90
C GLY A 57 4.71 -3.28 13.35
N GLU A 58 5.37 -3.94 14.30
CA GLU A 58 6.72 -3.63 14.75
C GLU A 58 7.75 -3.69 13.61
N VAL A 59 7.63 -4.63 12.69
CA VAL A 59 8.53 -4.75 11.52
C VAL A 59 8.45 -3.50 10.62
N ILE A 60 7.26 -2.92 10.48
CA ILE A 60 7.08 -1.67 9.72
C ILE A 60 7.71 -0.50 10.47
N LYS A 61 7.49 -0.42 11.80
CA LYS A 61 8.09 0.63 12.64
C LYS A 61 9.61 0.58 12.59
N GLU A 62 10.21 -0.59 12.75
CA GLU A 62 11.65 -0.79 12.67
C GLU A 62 12.22 -0.39 11.32
N TYR A 63 11.54 -0.75 10.23
CA TYR A 63 11.96 -0.37 8.87
C TYR A 63 12.07 1.14 8.71
N PHE A 64 11.04 1.90 9.09
CA PHE A 64 11.07 3.36 8.95
C PHE A 64 11.93 4.04 10.00
N TYR A 65 12.01 3.50 11.23
CA TYR A 65 12.90 4.02 12.27
C TYR A 65 14.38 3.95 11.85
N HIS A 66 14.76 2.86 11.18
CA HIS A 66 16.12 2.67 10.67
C HIS A 66 16.32 3.13 9.23
N TYR A 67 15.31 3.77 8.63
CA TYR A 67 15.32 4.11 7.20
C TYR A 67 16.53 4.94 6.79
N MET A 68 16.89 5.95 7.57
CA MET A 68 18.05 6.80 7.34
C MET A 68 19.37 6.03 7.36
N LEU A 69 19.52 5.10 8.31
CA LEU A 69 20.72 4.26 8.42
C LEU A 69 20.88 3.29 7.23
N HIS A 70 19.76 2.77 6.72
CA HIS A 70 19.76 1.81 5.61
C HIS A 70 19.81 2.47 4.22
N SER A 71 19.52 3.75 4.15
CA SER A 71 19.45 4.50 2.89
C SER A 71 20.67 5.38 2.63
N ASN A 72 21.60 5.50 3.59
CA ASN A 72 22.77 6.36 3.51
C ASN A 72 24.04 5.62 3.94
N ASP A 73 25.18 6.16 3.56
CA ASP A 73 26.47 5.73 4.11
C ASP A 73 26.57 6.15 5.59
N VAL A 74 27.16 5.30 6.41
CA VAL A 74 27.27 5.56 7.85
C VAL A 74 28.66 5.27 8.37
N THR A 75 29.14 6.13 9.27
CA THR A 75 30.35 5.88 10.07
C THR A 75 29.93 5.59 11.51
N VAL A 76 30.33 4.44 12.02
CA VAL A 76 30.07 4.04 13.40
C VAL A 76 31.40 4.03 14.17
N LYS A 77 31.52 4.90 15.19
CA LYS A 77 32.60 4.86 16.15
C LYS A 77 32.17 3.98 17.34
N LEU A 78 32.90 2.88 17.54
CA LEU A 78 32.71 1.98 18.69
C LEU A 78 33.65 2.38 19.83
N GLY A 79 33.30 2.03 21.06
CA GLY A 79 34.10 2.35 22.25
C GLY A 79 33.39 3.31 23.23
N GLN A 80 34.17 4.01 24.05
CA GLN A 80 33.61 4.88 25.11
C GLN A 80 32.82 6.07 24.51
N ASP A 81 33.29 6.65 23.41
CA ASP A 81 32.61 7.74 22.71
C ASP A 81 31.81 7.22 21.52
N ARG A 82 30.78 6.43 21.78
CA ARG A 82 29.90 5.91 20.71
C ARG A 82 29.27 7.05 19.91
N LYS A 83 29.44 7.00 18.59
CA LYS A 83 28.84 8.00 17.68
C LYS A 83 28.45 7.33 16.37
N ILE A 84 27.27 7.67 15.87
CA ILE A 84 26.82 7.35 14.53
C ILE A 84 26.79 8.65 13.74
N THR A 85 27.46 8.68 12.60
CA THR A 85 27.39 9.80 11.65
C THR A 85 26.77 9.29 10.37
N ILE A 86 25.67 9.87 9.96
CA ILE A 86 24.98 9.56 8.70
C ILE A 86 25.53 10.53 7.65
N HIS A 87 26.00 10.00 6.53
CA HIS A 87 26.46 10.78 5.38
C HIS A 87 25.29 10.86 4.38
N GLU A 88 24.49 11.92 4.50
CA GLU A 88 23.28 12.09 3.70
C GLU A 88 23.64 12.18 2.21
N ASN A 89 23.05 11.31 1.43
CA ASN A 89 23.08 11.34 -0.01
C ASN A 89 21.73 11.82 -0.51
N ASN A 90 21.38 12.92 -0.81
CA ASN A 90 20.14 13.57 -1.28
C ASN A 90 19.08 12.66 -1.98
N GLN A 91 19.07 11.35 -1.71
CA GLN A 91 18.18 10.33 -2.29
C GLN A 91 17.14 9.79 -1.28
N VAL A 92 17.00 10.43 -0.12
CA VAL A 92 16.04 10.03 0.90
C VAL A 92 14.71 10.73 0.62
N GLU A 93 13.63 9.99 0.73
CA GLU A 93 12.28 10.52 0.57
C GLU A 93 11.93 11.51 1.69
N ASP A 94 11.33 12.63 1.31
CA ASP A 94 10.76 13.62 2.23
C ASP A 94 9.30 13.25 2.56
N TRP A 95 9.13 12.24 3.42
CA TRP A 95 7.82 11.74 3.84
C TRP A 95 7.58 11.96 5.32
N GLU A 96 6.38 12.39 5.67
CA GLU A 96 5.87 12.35 7.03
C GLU A 96 5.04 11.09 7.25
N ILE A 97 5.44 10.25 8.22
CA ILE A 97 4.84 8.93 8.42
C ILE A 97 4.35 8.77 9.86
N THR A 98 3.03 8.75 10.03
CA THR A 98 2.38 8.41 11.30
C THR A 98 2.04 6.93 11.33
N MET A 99 2.60 6.18 12.26
CA MET A 99 2.41 4.73 12.40
C MET A 99 1.54 4.43 13.61
N VAL A 100 0.30 3.98 13.38
CA VAL A 100 -0.70 3.77 14.42
C VAL A 100 -0.98 2.30 14.60
N ASP A 101 -0.80 1.77 15.80
CA ASP A 101 -1.28 0.43 16.13
C ASP A 101 -2.81 0.45 16.22
N THR A 102 -3.45 -0.20 15.27
CA THR A 102 -4.91 -0.32 15.20
C THR A 102 -5.43 -1.67 15.71
N GLY A 103 -4.52 -2.55 16.13
CA GLY A 103 -4.82 -3.90 16.64
C GLY A 103 -4.86 -4.97 15.56
N GLU A 104 -4.42 -6.17 15.89
CA GLU A 104 -4.23 -7.27 14.94
C GLU A 104 -5.54 -7.72 14.29
N ASN A 105 -6.58 -7.95 15.11
CA ASN A 105 -7.88 -8.49 14.66
C ASN A 105 -8.90 -7.41 14.29
N THR A 106 -8.49 -6.17 14.11
CA THR A 106 -9.38 -5.06 13.81
C THR A 106 -9.78 -5.07 12.33
N LEU A 107 -11.09 -4.92 12.06
CA LEU A 107 -11.62 -4.82 10.70
C LEU A 107 -11.24 -3.48 10.04
N LYS A 108 -11.25 -3.44 8.71
CA LYS A 108 -10.79 -2.30 7.91
C LYS A 108 -11.42 -0.96 8.31
N GLY A 109 -12.75 -0.90 8.40
CA GLY A 109 -13.47 0.32 8.80
C GLY A 109 -13.14 0.76 10.23
N ALA A 110 -13.00 -0.19 11.16
CA ALA A 110 -12.61 0.11 12.52
C ALA A 110 -11.17 0.63 12.64
N ARG A 111 -10.26 0.23 11.73
CA ARG A 111 -8.90 0.82 11.66
C ARG A 111 -8.97 2.29 11.30
N ILE A 112 -9.79 2.64 10.30
CA ILE A 112 -9.99 4.04 9.90
C ILE A 112 -10.57 4.85 11.06
N HIS A 113 -11.56 4.31 11.77
CA HIS A 113 -12.12 4.99 12.95
C HIS A 113 -11.06 5.26 14.04
N LYS A 114 -10.15 4.30 14.29
CA LYS A 114 -9.10 4.44 15.32
C LYS A 114 -8.05 5.52 15.00
N ILE A 115 -7.90 5.90 13.75
CA ILE A 115 -6.96 6.95 13.34
C ILE A 115 -7.60 8.32 13.21
N GLN A 116 -8.88 8.48 13.55
CA GLN A 116 -9.63 9.73 13.40
C GLN A 116 -8.89 10.96 13.92
N LYS A 117 -8.21 10.85 15.06
CA LYS A 117 -7.44 11.96 15.67
C LYS A 117 -6.22 12.42 14.84
N TYR A 118 -5.84 11.69 13.80
CA TYR A 118 -4.74 12.04 12.90
C TYR A 118 -5.22 12.54 11.54
N ILE A 119 -6.55 12.60 11.35
CA ILE A 119 -7.19 13.00 10.08
C ILE A 119 -8.04 14.23 10.34
N ASP A 120 -7.75 15.31 9.66
CA ASP A 120 -8.38 16.61 9.88
C ASP A 120 -9.38 16.97 8.77
N ASP A 121 -9.30 16.31 7.58
CA ASP A 121 -10.09 16.65 6.38
C ASP A 121 -10.22 15.40 5.48
N ASP A 122 -10.61 15.60 4.22
CA ASP A 122 -10.61 14.55 3.20
C ASP A 122 -9.25 13.84 3.14
N PHE A 123 -9.28 12.55 2.94
CA PHE A 123 -8.07 11.71 2.90
C PHE A 123 -8.22 10.59 1.88
N MET A 124 -7.10 10.13 1.36
CA MET A 124 -7.05 8.95 0.50
C MET A 124 -6.85 7.68 1.33
N VAL A 125 -7.43 6.56 0.86
CA VAL A 125 -7.25 5.24 1.50
C VAL A 125 -6.76 4.23 0.49
N THR A 126 -5.79 3.41 0.88
CA THR A 126 -5.37 2.26 0.07
C THR A 126 -5.00 1.05 0.94
N TYR A 127 -4.87 -0.10 0.29
CA TYR A 127 -4.34 -1.31 0.92
C TYR A 127 -2.81 -1.32 0.84
N GLY A 128 -2.16 -1.91 1.86
CA GLY A 128 -0.70 -1.99 1.95
C GLY A 128 -0.06 -3.11 1.12
N ASP A 129 -0.79 -3.76 0.22
CA ASP A 129 -0.35 -4.96 -0.49
C ASP A 129 -0.65 -4.97 -2.00
N GLY A 130 -1.05 -3.84 -2.56
CA GLY A 130 -1.36 -3.68 -3.98
C GLY A 130 -0.76 -2.40 -4.57
N VAL A 131 -0.06 -2.52 -5.68
CA VAL A 131 0.44 -1.40 -6.49
C VAL A 131 -0.44 -1.21 -7.72
N SER A 132 -0.49 0.01 -8.25
CA SER A 132 -1.23 0.34 -9.46
C SER A 132 -0.55 1.49 -10.22
N ASP A 133 -1.11 1.80 -11.38
CA ASP A 133 -0.78 2.96 -12.21
C ASP A 133 -1.89 4.03 -12.21
N VAL A 134 -2.76 4.01 -11.20
CA VAL A 134 -3.85 4.99 -11.06
C VAL A 134 -3.29 6.39 -10.93
N ASN A 135 -3.80 7.32 -11.74
CA ASN A 135 -3.44 8.74 -11.61
C ASN A 135 -4.20 9.34 -10.42
N MET A 136 -3.46 9.66 -9.34
CA MET A 136 -4.04 10.15 -8.08
C MET A 136 -4.68 11.53 -8.23
N ASN A 137 -4.14 12.41 -9.07
CA ASN A 137 -4.75 13.72 -9.34
C ASN A 137 -6.10 13.56 -10.04
N SER A 138 -6.18 12.68 -11.05
CA SER A 138 -7.45 12.41 -11.75
C SER A 138 -8.49 11.78 -10.83
N LEU A 139 -8.09 10.92 -9.89
CA LEU A 139 -8.96 10.33 -8.88
C LEU A 139 -9.52 11.41 -7.94
N LEU A 140 -8.66 12.32 -7.46
CA LEU A 140 -9.04 13.42 -6.60
C LEU A 140 -9.96 14.43 -7.32
N ASP A 141 -9.65 14.78 -8.55
CA ASP A 141 -10.48 15.68 -9.37
C ASP A 141 -11.87 15.09 -9.62
N PHE A 142 -11.93 13.78 -9.90
CA PHE A 142 -13.20 13.07 -10.04
C PHE A 142 -13.99 13.09 -8.73
N HIS A 143 -13.33 12.83 -7.58
CA HIS A 143 -13.95 12.91 -6.26
C HIS A 143 -14.58 14.29 -6.00
N LYS A 144 -13.78 15.34 -6.17
CA LYS A 144 -14.25 16.73 -5.97
C LYS A 144 -15.41 17.11 -6.88
N LYS A 145 -15.37 16.66 -8.14
CA LYS A 145 -16.39 16.99 -9.16
C LYS A 145 -17.76 16.40 -8.83
N HIS A 146 -17.85 15.18 -8.34
CA HIS A 146 -19.15 14.56 -8.05
C HIS A 146 -19.69 14.89 -6.65
N GLY A 147 -18.86 15.38 -5.72
CA GLY A 147 -19.26 15.85 -4.39
C GLY A 147 -19.91 14.79 -3.49
N LYS A 148 -19.59 13.50 -3.68
CA LYS A 148 -20.07 12.40 -2.83
C LYS A 148 -19.08 12.11 -1.72
N ILE A 149 -19.54 11.41 -0.67
CA ILE A 149 -18.74 11.08 0.52
C ILE A 149 -17.50 10.21 0.19
N GLY A 150 -17.58 9.37 -0.82
CA GLY A 150 -16.50 8.46 -1.16
C GLY A 150 -16.41 8.14 -2.64
N THR A 151 -15.19 7.89 -3.08
CA THR A 151 -14.86 7.44 -4.43
C THR A 151 -14.07 6.14 -4.31
N VAL A 152 -14.34 5.18 -5.16
CA VAL A 152 -13.59 3.92 -5.23
C VAL A 152 -13.13 3.67 -6.66
N THR A 153 -11.88 3.27 -6.82
CA THR A 153 -11.37 2.84 -8.12
C THR A 153 -11.91 1.47 -8.46
N GLY A 154 -12.68 1.39 -9.54
CA GLY A 154 -13.12 0.12 -10.12
C GLY A 154 -12.15 -0.37 -11.18
N VAL A 155 -11.88 -1.66 -11.21
CA VAL A 155 -11.03 -2.31 -12.22
C VAL A 155 -11.76 -3.51 -12.83
N SER A 156 -11.61 -3.69 -14.15
CA SER A 156 -12.11 -4.88 -14.82
C SER A 156 -11.12 -6.02 -14.64
N PRO A 157 -11.48 -7.09 -13.91
CA PRO A 157 -10.56 -8.20 -13.68
C PRO A 157 -10.28 -8.97 -14.96
N ARG A 158 -9.10 -9.57 -15.07
CA ARG A 158 -8.85 -10.61 -16.07
C ARG A 158 -9.27 -11.97 -15.51
N SER A 159 -9.83 -12.82 -16.35
CA SER A 159 -10.05 -14.21 -15.96
C SER A 159 -8.70 -14.88 -15.68
N SER A 160 -8.63 -15.68 -14.61
CA SER A 160 -7.46 -16.53 -14.35
C SER A 160 -7.40 -17.76 -15.25
N TYR A 161 -8.49 -18.04 -15.98
CA TYR A 161 -8.66 -19.22 -16.80
C TYR A 161 -9.06 -18.83 -18.24
N GLY A 162 -8.81 -19.74 -19.18
CA GLY A 162 -9.33 -19.63 -20.53
C GLY A 162 -10.85 -19.74 -20.55
N GLN A 163 -11.51 -18.98 -21.43
CA GLN A 163 -12.94 -19.07 -21.68
C GLN A 163 -13.23 -19.86 -22.94
N ILE A 164 -14.20 -20.77 -22.84
CA ILE A 164 -14.68 -21.56 -23.98
C ILE A 164 -16.03 -21.01 -24.40
N LYS A 165 -16.14 -20.61 -25.69
CA LYS A 165 -17.44 -20.34 -26.31
C LYS A 165 -17.95 -21.65 -26.93
N SER A 166 -19.13 -22.12 -26.50
CA SER A 166 -19.73 -23.33 -27.03
C SER A 166 -21.20 -23.12 -27.40
N LYS A 167 -21.69 -23.87 -28.41
CA LYS A 167 -23.09 -23.95 -28.83
C LYS A 167 -23.44 -25.39 -29.13
N ASN A 168 -24.51 -25.89 -28.53
CA ASN A 168 -24.98 -27.27 -28.71
C ASN A 168 -23.87 -28.33 -28.50
N GLY A 169 -23.03 -28.18 -27.48
CA GLY A 169 -21.96 -29.10 -27.15
C GLY A 169 -20.70 -28.97 -28.05
N ARG A 170 -20.70 -28.09 -29.06
CA ARG A 170 -19.53 -27.82 -29.92
C ARG A 170 -18.80 -26.58 -29.42
N VAL A 171 -17.48 -26.68 -29.27
CA VAL A 171 -16.60 -25.53 -28.99
C VAL A 171 -16.50 -24.68 -30.26
N LEU A 172 -16.84 -23.41 -30.14
CA LEU A 172 -16.79 -22.42 -31.22
C LEU A 172 -15.55 -21.52 -31.13
N GLY A 173 -14.95 -21.43 -29.97
CA GLY A 173 -13.77 -20.62 -29.75
C GLY A 173 -13.19 -20.79 -28.35
N PHE A 174 -11.92 -20.43 -28.20
CA PHE A 174 -11.20 -20.41 -26.94
C PHE A 174 -10.44 -19.09 -26.85
N ILE A 175 -10.52 -18.42 -25.68
CA ILE A 175 -9.80 -17.18 -25.41
C ILE A 175 -9.06 -17.36 -24.09
N GLU A 176 -7.74 -17.28 -24.13
CA GLU A 176 -6.92 -17.39 -22.93
C GLU A 176 -7.00 -16.11 -22.10
N LYS A 177 -7.33 -16.23 -20.81
CA LYS A 177 -7.37 -15.16 -19.81
C LYS A 177 -8.04 -13.86 -20.31
N PRO A 178 -9.26 -13.91 -20.84
CA PRO A 178 -9.92 -12.72 -21.36
C PRO A 178 -10.20 -11.71 -20.26
N LYS A 179 -10.31 -10.43 -20.62
CA LYS A 179 -10.93 -9.44 -19.72
C LYS A 179 -12.38 -9.84 -19.49
N ILE A 180 -12.83 -9.79 -18.24
CA ILE A 180 -14.23 -9.99 -17.92
C ILE A 180 -14.96 -8.71 -18.32
N GLU A 181 -15.85 -8.81 -19.30
CA GLU A 181 -16.56 -7.64 -19.88
C GLU A 181 -17.65 -7.11 -18.93
N GLU A 182 -18.18 -7.96 -18.06
CA GLU A 182 -19.24 -7.59 -17.11
C GLU A 182 -18.71 -7.49 -15.69
N GLY A 183 -18.94 -6.31 -15.09
CA GLY A 183 -18.63 -6.02 -13.69
C GLY A 183 -17.23 -5.45 -13.45
N MET A 184 -17.16 -4.64 -12.40
CA MET A 184 -15.91 -4.11 -11.85
C MET A 184 -15.67 -4.68 -10.46
N ILE A 185 -14.42 -4.88 -10.11
CA ILE A 185 -14.01 -5.21 -8.74
C ILE A 185 -13.33 -4.00 -8.10
N ASN A 186 -13.28 -4.00 -6.78
CA ASN A 186 -12.58 -2.99 -6.02
C ASN A 186 -11.07 -3.01 -6.33
N GLY A 187 -10.55 -1.93 -6.89
CA GLY A 187 -9.14 -1.76 -7.24
C GLY A 187 -8.26 -1.34 -6.07
N GLY A 188 -8.84 -1.01 -4.90
CA GLY A 188 -8.09 -0.76 -3.67
C GLY A 188 -7.60 0.67 -3.46
N PHE A 189 -7.99 1.60 -4.30
CA PHE A 189 -7.67 3.03 -4.19
C PHE A 189 -8.97 3.84 -4.02
N PHE A 190 -9.05 4.59 -2.93
CA PHE A 190 -10.21 5.35 -2.50
C PHE A 190 -9.86 6.80 -2.26
#